data_fa589a920947ee733ca704008345da06
#
_entry.id   fa589a920947ee733ca704008345da06
#
_cell.length_a   1.000
_cell.length_b   1.000
_cell.length_c   1.000
_cell.angle_alpha   90.00
_cell.angle_beta   90.00
_cell.angle_gamma   90.00
#
_symmetry.space_group_name_H-M   'P 1'
#
loop_
_entity.id
_entity.type
_entity.pdbx_description
1 polymer ?
#
loop_
_entity_poly.entity_id
_entity_poly.type
_entity_poly.pdbx_seq_one_letter_code
_entity_poly.pdbx_strand_id
1 'polypeptide(L)'
;MSVLHTVLWFLVAIGILVVGHELGHYFAARLAGVKVLRFSVGFGKPLFSRRFGRDQTEWSLAMLPLGGYVKMLDEREGEVPESEAHRSFNRASVWRRIGIVVAGPLANFLLAIIFYWALLMHGLPALKPLIGEPPANTAAARAGLVAGDEIQSVNGNATASFQDLRLSLLRAGVAAEPIVLVLKDGRHVSFEAHPLETENL
;
A
#
# COMPACT_ATOMS: atom_id res chain seq x y z
N MET A 1 -9.34 14.10 13.24
CA MET A 1 -8.10 13.61 13.87
C MET A 1 -7.20 14.81 14.13
N SER A 2 -6.47 14.86 15.26
CA SER A 2 -5.55 16.00 15.53
C SER A 2 -4.31 15.90 14.61
N VAL A 3 -3.73 17.06 14.28
CA VAL A 3 -2.50 17.14 13.47
C VAL A 3 -1.40 16.27 14.07
N LEU A 4 -1.27 16.26 15.40
CA LEU A 4 -0.30 15.43 16.12
C LEU A 4 -0.48 13.93 15.83
N HIS A 5 -1.73 13.45 15.80
CA HIS A 5 -2.04 12.06 15.50
C HIS A 5 -1.61 11.69 14.06
N THR A 6 -1.90 12.56 13.10
CA THR A 6 -1.50 12.36 11.70
C THR A 6 0.02 12.33 11.55
N VAL A 7 0.74 13.27 12.19
CA VAL A 7 2.20 13.31 12.16
C VAL A 7 2.81 12.06 12.79
N LEU A 8 2.27 11.59 13.92
CA LEU A 8 2.75 10.38 14.58
C LEU A 8 2.66 9.16 13.66
N TRP A 9 1.49 8.91 13.07
CA TRP A 9 1.31 7.77 12.17
C TRP A 9 2.13 7.87 10.88
N PHE A 10 2.32 9.08 10.38
CA PHE A 10 3.20 9.34 9.25
C PHE A 10 4.67 8.95 9.57
N LEU A 11 5.18 9.34 10.75
CA LEU A 11 6.53 8.96 11.20
C LEU A 11 6.66 7.45 11.40
N VAL A 12 5.63 6.80 11.96
CA VAL A 12 5.61 5.33 12.08
C VAL A 12 5.66 4.65 10.71
N ALA A 13 4.85 5.12 9.76
CA ALA A 13 4.83 4.55 8.41
C ALA A 13 6.18 4.71 7.69
N ILE A 14 6.77 5.91 7.72
CA ILE A 14 8.11 6.14 7.16
C ILE A 14 9.15 5.26 7.86
N GLY A 15 9.10 5.16 9.19
CA GLY A 15 10.02 4.33 9.96
C GLY A 15 9.98 2.86 9.50
N ILE A 16 8.79 2.30 9.32
CA ILE A 16 8.62 0.92 8.83
C ILE A 16 9.20 0.76 7.42
N LEU A 17 8.91 1.71 6.52
CA LEU A 17 9.42 1.67 5.14
C LEU A 17 10.95 1.78 5.10
N VAL A 18 11.54 2.66 5.90
CA VAL A 18 13.00 2.81 5.99
C VAL A 18 13.64 1.54 6.52
N VAL A 19 13.13 0.99 7.62
CA VAL A 19 13.66 -0.26 8.19
C VAL A 19 13.55 -1.40 7.18
N GLY A 20 12.42 -1.54 6.50
CA GLY A 20 12.21 -2.55 5.46
C GLY A 20 13.21 -2.42 4.30
N HIS A 21 13.42 -1.19 3.84
CA HIS A 21 14.38 -0.87 2.79
C HIS A 21 15.81 -1.25 3.16
N GLU A 22 16.27 -0.82 4.33
CA GLU A 22 17.61 -1.10 4.81
C GLU A 22 17.83 -2.60 5.10
N LEU A 23 16.79 -3.28 5.61
CA LEU A 23 16.83 -4.74 5.78
C LEU A 23 16.98 -5.47 4.44
N GLY A 24 16.35 -4.97 3.37
CA GLY A 24 16.55 -5.48 2.02
C GLY A 24 18.01 -5.47 1.61
N HIS A 25 18.68 -4.34 1.74
CA HIS A 25 20.12 -4.20 1.47
C HIS A 25 20.95 -5.09 2.38
N TYR A 26 20.66 -5.12 3.67
CA TYR A 26 21.37 -5.94 4.65
C TYR A 26 21.34 -7.42 4.31
N PHE A 27 20.16 -7.98 4.06
CA PHE A 27 20.03 -9.40 3.74
C PHE A 27 20.67 -9.74 2.40
N ALA A 28 20.47 -8.91 1.39
CA ALA A 28 21.09 -9.11 0.08
C ALA A 28 22.62 -9.06 0.14
N ALA A 29 23.19 -8.11 0.89
CA ALA A 29 24.64 -8.03 1.10
C ALA A 29 25.18 -9.29 1.78
N ARG A 30 24.51 -9.77 2.82
CA ARG A 30 24.88 -11.01 3.52
C ARG A 30 24.81 -12.24 2.61
N LEU A 31 23.75 -12.38 1.82
CA LEU A 31 23.58 -13.47 0.85
C LEU A 31 24.64 -13.41 -0.25
N ALA A 32 25.04 -12.22 -0.67
CA ALA A 32 26.11 -12.00 -1.64
C ALA A 32 27.52 -12.23 -1.07
N GLY A 33 27.66 -12.52 0.24
CA GLY A 33 28.95 -12.72 0.90
C GLY A 33 29.68 -11.41 1.29
N VAL A 34 29.01 -10.26 1.15
CA VAL A 34 29.55 -8.96 1.53
C VAL A 34 29.41 -8.75 3.04
N LYS A 35 30.48 -8.31 3.71
CA LYS A 35 30.47 -8.01 5.14
C LYS A 35 29.75 -6.69 5.41
N VAL A 36 28.75 -6.72 6.30
CA VAL A 36 28.06 -5.53 6.77
C VAL A 36 28.64 -5.09 8.10
N LEU A 37 29.17 -3.87 8.12
CA LEU A 37 29.81 -3.26 9.29
C LEU A 37 28.79 -2.62 10.23
N ARG A 38 27.82 -1.88 9.66
CA ARG A 38 26.78 -1.21 10.44
C ARG A 38 25.45 -1.23 9.72
N PHE A 39 24.39 -1.44 10.50
CA PHE A 39 22.99 -1.24 10.15
C PHE A 39 22.44 -0.13 11.04
N SER A 40 22.03 0.97 10.46
CA SER A 40 21.52 2.11 11.24
C SER A 40 20.12 2.50 10.81
N VAL A 41 19.23 2.64 11.79
CA VAL A 41 17.95 3.31 11.62
C VAL A 41 18.12 4.74 12.13
N GLY A 42 17.96 5.70 11.22
CA GLY A 42 18.20 7.10 11.49
C GLY A 42 19.65 7.55 11.20
N PHE A 43 19.84 8.87 11.30
CA PHE A 43 21.11 9.55 11.12
C PHE A 43 21.56 10.27 12.39
N GLY A 44 22.86 10.62 12.44
CA GLY A 44 23.44 11.40 13.52
C GLY A 44 23.98 10.54 14.66
N LYS A 45 23.95 11.08 15.88
CA LYS A 45 24.49 10.39 17.07
C LYS A 45 23.64 9.16 17.39
N PRO A 46 24.25 7.97 17.61
CA PRO A 46 23.51 6.78 18.02
C PRO A 46 22.96 6.97 19.44
N LEU A 47 21.66 6.75 19.60
CA LEU A 47 20.99 6.67 20.89
C LEU A 47 21.20 5.30 21.54
N PHE A 48 21.24 4.28 20.68
CA PHE A 48 21.49 2.90 21.09
C PHE A 48 22.36 2.23 20.02
N SER A 49 23.33 1.44 20.45
CA SER A 49 24.19 0.67 19.55
C SER A 49 24.59 -0.64 20.21
N ARG A 50 24.50 -1.74 19.44
CA ARG A 50 24.92 -3.08 19.89
C ARG A 50 25.51 -3.87 18.73
N ARG A 51 26.61 -4.56 18.99
CA ARG A 51 27.25 -5.46 18.01
C ARG A 51 26.82 -6.91 18.29
N PHE A 52 26.46 -7.62 17.24
CA PHE A 52 26.18 -9.05 17.34
C PHE A 52 26.28 -9.78 15.98
N GLY A 53 26.20 -11.10 16.04
CA GLY A 53 26.35 -11.98 14.90
C GLY A 53 27.80 -12.28 14.55
N ARG A 54 28.04 -13.16 13.57
CA ARG A 54 29.39 -13.62 13.17
C ARG A 54 30.29 -12.48 12.67
N ASP A 55 29.68 -11.49 12.02
CA ASP A 55 30.41 -10.35 11.43
C ASP A 55 30.52 -9.16 12.40
N GLN A 56 30.02 -9.30 13.64
CA GLN A 56 29.97 -8.21 14.63
C GLN A 56 29.36 -6.93 14.05
N THR A 57 28.32 -7.08 13.24
CA THR A 57 27.59 -5.93 12.67
C THR A 57 27.05 -5.06 13.79
N GLU A 58 27.34 -3.78 13.73
CA GLU A 58 26.81 -2.79 14.67
C GLU A 58 25.40 -2.39 14.26
N TRP A 59 24.43 -2.73 15.11
CA TRP A 59 23.04 -2.31 14.97
C TRP A 59 22.84 -1.06 15.79
N SER A 60 22.41 0.01 15.15
CA SER A 60 22.24 1.30 15.80
C SER A 60 20.90 1.94 15.50
N LEU A 61 20.38 2.63 16.53
CA LEU A 61 19.25 3.55 16.41
C LEU A 61 19.80 4.95 16.63
N ALA A 62 19.66 5.83 15.67
CA ALA A 62 20.19 7.19 15.73
C ALA A 62 19.08 8.22 16.02
N MET A 63 19.51 9.42 16.39
CA MET A 63 18.62 10.47 16.92
C MET A 63 17.63 11.03 15.89
N LEU A 64 18.01 11.06 14.60
CA LEU A 64 17.17 11.60 13.53
C LEU A 64 16.51 10.47 12.76
N PRO A 65 15.21 10.15 12.98
CA PRO A 65 14.53 9.01 12.38
C PRO A 65 14.05 9.28 10.92
N LEU A 66 14.84 10.05 10.17
CA LEU A 66 14.52 10.46 8.79
C LEU A 66 15.29 9.65 7.74
N GLY A 67 15.45 8.35 7.96
CA GLY A 67 16.16 7.48 7.03
C GLY A 67 16.92 6.39 7.74
N GLY A 68 17.86 5.77 7.04
CA GLY A 68 18.74 4.73 7.55
C GLY A 68 19.91 4.52 6.60
N TYR A 69 20.81 3.61 6.94
CA TYR A 69 21.85 3.15 6.04
C TYR A 69 22.42 1.81 6.45
N VAL A 70 22.89 1.07 5.45
CA VAL A 70 23.68 -0.14 5.63
C VAL A 70 25.13 0.16 5.20
N LYS A 71 26.06 0.19 6.16
CA LYS A 71 27.47 0.34 5.86
C LYS A 71 28.08 -1.04 5.57
N MET A 72 28.55 -1.23 4.35
CA MET A 72 29.23 -2.43 3.92
C MET A 72 30.75 -2.23 3.97
N LEU A 73 31.49 -3.32 4.00
CA LEU A 73 32.94 -3.27 3.87
C LEU A 73 33.29 -2.85 2.43
N ASP A 74 34.07 -1.78 2.28
CA ASP A 74 34.50 -1.26 0.98
C ASP A 74 35.90 -0.64 1.12
N GLU A 75 36.86 -1.08 0.27
CA GLU A 75 38.24 -0.63 0.29
C GLU A 75 38.39 0.87 -0.07
N ARG A 76 37.37 1.49 -0.67
CA ARG A 76 37.38 2.92 -1.00
C ARG A 76 37.03 3.80 0.19
N GLU A 77 36.48 3.21 1.26
CA GLU A 77 36.07 3.94 2.47
C GLU A 77 37.05 3.80 3.65
N GLY A 78 38.07 2.95 3.52
CA GLY A 78 39.08 2.75 4.55
C GLY A 78 39.94 1.52 4.31
N GLU A 79 40.96 1.34 5.16
CA GLU A 79 41.83 0.17 5.11
C GLU A 79 41.06 -1.12 5.44
N VAL A 80 41.18 -2.12 4.59
CA VAL A 80 40.57 -3.43 4.74
C VAL A 80 41.67 -4.47 4.93
N PRO A 81 41.63 -5.29 6.00
CA PRO A 81 42.56 -6.39 6.16
C PRO A 81 42.50 -7.33 4.95
N GLU A 82 43.66 -7.80 4.49
CA GLU A 82 43.75 -8.62 3.31
C GLU A 82 42.94 -9.93 3.42
N SER A 83 42.83 -10.47 4.64
CA SER A 83 42.02 -11.63 4.97
C SER A 83 40.50 -11.41 4.73
N GLU A 84 40.01 -10.15 4.80
CA GLU A 84 38.59 -9.80 4.64
C GLU A 84 38.30 -9.09 3.29
N ALA A 85 39.34 -8.75 2.52
CA ALA A 85 39.20 -8.02 1.26
C ALA A 85 38.27 -8.70 0.26
N HIS A 86 38.21 -10.03 0.25
CA HIS A 86 37.32 -10.82 -0.60
C HIS A 86 35.82 -10.62 -0.25
N ARG A 87 35.52 -10.04 0.92
CA ARG A 87 34.16 -9.72 1.38
C ARG A 87 33.80 -8.25 1.18
N SER A 88 34.63 -7.48 0.50
CA SER A 88 34.37 -6.07 0.21
C SER A 88 33.32 -5.92 -0.90
N PHE A 89 32.47 -4.91 -0.76
CA PHE A 89 31.42 -4.60 -1.74
C PHE A 89 31.99 -4.28 -3.13
N ASN A 90 33.10 -3.50 -3.17
CA ASN A 90 33.76 -3.14 -4.43
C ASN A 90 34.38 -4.33 -5.18
N ARG A 91 34.74 -5.42 -4.47
CA ARG A 91 35.24 -6.67 -5.08
C ARG A 91 34.13 -7.64 -5.49
N ALA A 92 32.90 -7.41 -5.04
CA ALA A 92 31.77 -8.23 -5.47
C ALA A 92 31.49 -8.05 -6.97
N SER A 93 31.05 -9.09 -7.64
CA SER A 93 30.67 -9.02 -9.06
C SER A 93 29.59 -7.97 -9.30
N VAL A 94 29.55 -7.41 -10.49
CA VAL A 94 28.57 -6.37 -10.88
C VAL A 94 27.14 -6.81 -10.58
N TRP A 95 26.80 -8.05 -10.90
CA TRP A 95 25.45 -8.59 -10.67
C TRP A 95 25.09 -8.69 -9.19
N ARG A 96 26.06 -9.05 -8.32
CA ARG A 96 25.84 -9.05 -6.87
C ARG A 96 25.62 -7.63 -6.35
N ARG A 97 26.42 -6.66 -6.82
CA ARG A 97 26.25 -5.26 -6.44
C ARG A 97 24.89 -4.70 -6.87
N ILE A 98 24.47 -4.99 -8.12
CA ILE A 98 23.13 -4.62 -8.60
C ILE A 98 22.06 -5.27 -7.72
N GLY A 99 22.16 -6.56 -7.43
CA GLY A 99 21.21 -7.27 -6.56
C GLY A 99 21.11 -6.64 -5.18
N ILE A 100 22.23 -6.26 -4.57
CA ILE A 100 22.24 -5.56 -3.26
C ILE A 100 21.54 -4.21 -3.35
N VAL A 101 21.83 -3.41 -4.40
CA VAL A 101 21.22 -2.07 -4.56
C VAL A 101 19.73 -2.16 -4.84
N VAL A 102 19.28 -3.12 -5.64
CA VAL A 102 17.87 -3.30 -5.97
C VAL A 102 17.07 -3.89 -4.80
N ALA A 103 17.73 -4.61 -3.89
CA ALA A 103 17.06 -5.32 -2.78
C ALA A 103 16.33 -4.37 -1.82
N GLY A 104 16.81 -3.14 -1.60
CA GLY A 104 16.12 -2.14 -0.79
C GLY A 104 14.75 -1.77 -1.36
N PRO A 105 14.69 -1.21 -2.58
CA PRO A 105 13.41 -0.93 -3.24
C PRO A 105 12.50 -2.15 -3.36
N LEU A 106 13.06 -3.33 -3.66
CA LEU A 106 12.29 -4.58 -3.76
C LEU A 106 11.67 -4.98 -2.43
N ALA A 107 12.39 -4.81 -1.32
CA ALA A 107 11.85 -5.06 0.02
C ALA A 107 10.65 -4.16 0.33
N ASN A 108 10.71 -2.87 -0.03
CA ASN A 108 9.57 -1.96 0.11
C ASN A 108 8.39 -2.36 -0.77
N PHE A 109 8.65 -2.81 -1.99
CA PHE A 109 7.60 -3.31 -2.88
C PHE A 109 6.90 -4.55 -2.30
N LEU A 110 7.67 -5.51 -1.77
CA LEU A 110 7.12 -6.68 -1.08
C LEU A 110 6.32 -6.29 0.17
N LEU A 111 6.83 -5.33 0.94
CA LEU A 111 6.15 -4.81 2.12
C LEU A 111 4.80 -4.15 1.75
N ALA A 112 4.77 -3.38 0.65
CA ALA A 112 3.54 -2.80 0.13
C ALA A 112 2.51 -3.88 -0.27
N ILE A 113 2.94 -4.95 -0.93
CA ILE A 113 2.07 -6.09 -1.27
C ILE A 113 1.50 -6.71 0.00
N ILE A 114 2.33 -6.96 1.02
CA ILE A 114 1.90 -7.56 2.29
C ILE A 114 0.87 -6.66 2.99
N PHE A 115 1.13 -5.34 3.06
CA PHE A 115 0.18 -4.41 3.68
C PHE A 115 -1.13 -4.30 2.91
N TYR A 116 -1.07 -4.28 1.58
CA TYR A 116 -2.26 -4.25 0.75
C TYR A 116 -3.09 -5.52 0.90
N TRP A 117 -2.42 -6.67 0.92
CA TRP A 117 -3.06 -7.96 1.18
C TRP A 117 -3.71 -8.00 2.56
N ALA A 118 -3.01 -7.55 3.61
CA ALA A 118 -3.55 -7.50 4.96
C ALA A 118 -4.76 -6.54 5.06
N LEU A 119 -4.70 -5.40 4.37
CA LEU A 119 -5.80 -4.44 4.29
C LEU A 119 -7.04 -5.06 3.62
N LEU A 120 -6.86 -5.76 2.51
CA LEU A 120 -7.94 -6.44 1.80
C LEU A 120 -8.55 -7.57 2.63
N MET A 121 -7.73 -8.30 3.40
CA MET A 121 -8.22 -9.35 4.32
C MET A 121 -9.05 -8.78 5.48
N HIS A 122 -8.75 -7.56 5.92
CA HIS A 122 -9.51 -6.87 6.98
C HIS A 122 -10.85 -6.31 6.48
N GLY A 123 -11.01 -6.15 5.17
CA GLY A 123 -12.13 -5.49 4.52
C GLY A 123 -11.98 -3.96 4.53
N LEU A 124 -12.38 -3.35 3.43
CA LEU A 124 -12.44 -1.89 3.32
C LEU A 124 -13.83 -1.43 3.73
N PRO A 125 -13.97 -0.39 4.58
CA PRO A 125 -15.25 0.21 4.83
C PRO A 125 -15.79 0.78 3.51
N ALA A 126 -16.88 0.22 3.03
CA ALA A 126 -17.56 0.68 1.82
C ALA A 126 -18.82 1.45 2.21
N LEU A 127 -19.15 2.49 1.46
CA LEU A 127 -20.43 3.16 1.58
C LEU A 127 -21.54 2.21 1.12
N LYS A 128 -22.62 2.15 1.91
CA LYS A 128 -23.79 1.35 1.52
C LYS A 128 -24.39 1.92 0.22
N PRO A 129 -25.00 1.06 -0.61
CA PRO A 129 -25.67 1.47 -1.84
C PRO A 129 -27.05 2.09 -1.53
N LEU A 130 -27.04 3.25 -0.88
CA LEU A 130 -28.22 4.02 -0.53
C LEU A 130 -28.51 5.07 -1.61
N ILE A 131 -29.77 5.18 -1.99
CA ILE A 131 -30.24 6.22 -2.89
C ILE A 131 -30.40 7.53 -2.08
N GLY A 132 -29.89 8.63 -2.62
CA GLY A 132 -30.22 9.97 -2.19
C GLY A 132 -31.64 10.37 -2.62
N GLU A 133 -32.01 11.63 -2.41
CA GLU A 133 -33.27 12.14 -2.94
C GLU A 133 -33.19 12.27 -4.46
N PRO A 134 -33.96 11.48 -5.23
CA PRO A 134 -33.91 11.55 -6.69
C PRO A 134 -34.42 12.91 -7.15
N PRO A 135 -33.70 13.62 -8.05
CA PRO A 135 -34.20 14.88 -8.59
C PRO A 135 -35.56 14.70 -9.28
N ALA A 136 -36.43 15.70 -9.11
CA ALA A 136 -37.75 15.69 -9.75
C ALA A 136 -37.63 15.51 -11.27
N ASN A 137 -38.53 14.72 -11.84
CA ASN A 137 -38.60 14.39 -13.29
C ASN A 137 -37.49 13.44 -13.81
N THR A 138 -36.65 12.86 -12.96
CA THR A 138 -35.71 11.80 -13.36
C THR A 138 -36.42 10.45 -13.54
N ALA A 139 -35.79 9.53 -14.27
CA ALA A 139 -36.28 8.15 -14.40
C ALA A 139 -36.39 7.46 -13.05
N ALA A 140 -35.44 7.71 -12.15
CA ALA A 140 -35.43 7.18 -10.79
C ALA A 140 -36.65 7.65 -9.96
N ALA A 141 -36.96 8.97 -10.02
CA ALA A 141 -38.13 9.52 -9.33
C ALA A 141 -39.44 8.98 -9.90
N ARG A 142 -39.56 8.89 -11.23
CA ARG A 142 -40.73 8.30 -11.91
C ARG A 142 -40.94 6.82 -11.58
N ALA A 143 -39.85 6.10 -11.36
CA ALA A 143 -39.85 4.69 -10.96
C ALA A 143 -40.17 4.47 -9.48
N GLY A 144 -40.35 5.55 -8.69
CA GLY A 144 -40.75 5.47 -7.28
C GLY A 144 -39.61 5.22 -6.30
N LEU A 145 -38.36 5.47 -6.69
CA LEU A 145 -37.22 5.47 -5.75
C LEU A 145 -37.31 6.67 -4.82
N VAL A 146 -36.99 6.47 -3.56
CA VAL A 146 -36.99 7.48 -2.54
C VAL A 146 -35.67 7.52 -1.78
N ALA A 147 -35.39 8.65 -1.13
CA ALA A 147 -34.21 8.77 -0.28
C ALA A 147 -34.20 7.69 0.81
N GLY A 148 -33.07 7.01 0.97
CA GLY A 148 -32.88 5.94 1.95
C GLY A 148 -33.13 4.52 1.40
N ASP A 149 -33.59 4.39 0.16
CA ASP A 149 -33.71 3.08 -0.49
C ASP A 149 -32.31 2.42 -0.60
N GLU A 150 -32.14 1.21 -0.06
CA GLU A 150 -30.92 0.43 -0.14
C GLU A 150 -31.01 -0.58 -1.30
N ILE A 151 -30.12 -0.45 -2.27
CA ILE A 151 -30.13 -1.31 -3.46
C ILE A 151 -29.38 -2.61 -3.18
N GLN A 152 -30.01 -3.73 -3.38
CA GLN A 152 -29.45 -5.06 -3.18
C GLN A 152 -28.81 -5.64 -4.46
N SER A 153 -29.44 -5.38 -5.61
CA SER A 153 -28.89 -5.82 -6.90
C SER A 153 -29.33 -4.93 -8.06
N VAL A 154 -28.53 -4.93 -9.13
CA VAL A 154 -28.81 -4.29 -10.42
C VAL A 154 -28.71 -5.36 -11.51
N ASN A 155 -29.78 -5.56 -12.28
CA ASN A 155 -29.88 -6.57 -13.36
C ASN A 155 -29.39 -7.97 -12.88
N GLY A 156 -29.76 -8.36 -11.65
CA GLY A 156 -29.38 -9.63 -11.05
C GLY A 156 -27.97 -9.69 -10.44
N ASN A 157 -27.15 -8.66 -10.63
CA ASN A 157 -25.83 -8.57 -10.01
C ASN A 157 -25.93 -7.92 -8.63
N ALA A 158 -25.45 -8.61 -7.59
CA ALA A 158 -25.47 -8.09 -6.23
C ALA A 158 -24.60 -6.85 -6.09
N THR A 159 -25.08 -5.85 -5.34
CA THR A 159 -24.36 -4.61 -5.04
C THR A 159 -24.06 -4.55 -3.54
N ALA A 160 -22.80 -4.80 -3.18
CA ALA A 160 -22.35 -4.73 -1.78
C ALA A 160 -21.97 -3.32 -1.35
N SER A 161 -21.65 -2.45 -2.33
CA SER A 161 -21.18 -1.09 -2.08
C SER A 161 -21.80 -0.09 -3.06
N PHE A 162 -21.71 1.21 -2.70
CA PHE A 162 -22.10 2.29 -3.60
C PHE A 162 -21.26 2.31 -4.89
N GLN A 163 -20.00 1.87 -4.83
CA GLN A 163 -19.17 1.75 -6.03
C GLN A 163 -19.66 0.64 -6.96
N ASP A 164 -20.08 -0.50 -6.42
CA ASP A 164 -20.66 -1.60 -7.21
C ASP A 164 -21.96 -1.14 -7.87
N LEU A 165 -22.81 -0.44 -7.11
CA LEU A 165 -24.04 0.15 -7.63
C LEU A 165 -23.73 1.08 -8.80
N ARG A 166 -22.85 2.07 -8.60
CA ARG A 166 -22.46 3.03 -9.64
C ARG A 166 -21.90 2.34 -10.89
N LEU A 167 -21.03 1.36 -10.72
CA LEU A 167 -20.43 0.64 -11.82
C LEU A 167 -21.46 -0.19 -12.60
N SER A 168 -22.41 -0.83 -11.90
CA SER A 168 -23.48 -1.61 -12.51
C SER A 168 -24.45 -0.73 -13.31
N LEU A 169 -24.80 0.44 -12.76
CA LEU A 169 -25.63 1.43 -13.45
C LEU A 169 -24.94 1.99 -14.70
N LEU A 170 -23.64 2.33 -14.60
CA LEU A 170 -22.87 2.80 -15.76
C LEU A 170 -22.79 1.73 -16.87
N ARG A 171 -22.57 0.48 -16.51
CA ARG A 171 -22.54 -0.64 -17.47
C ARG A 171 -23.89 -0.79 -18.20
N ALA A 172 -24.99 -0.78 -17.44
CA ALA A 172 -26.33 -0.88 -18.01
C ALA A 172 -26.63 0.32 -18.92
N GLY A 173 -26.24 1.54 -18.51
CA GLY A 173 -26.43 2.75 -19.32
C GLY A 173 -25.63 2.73 -20.61
N VAL A 174 -24.37 2.27 -20.60
CA VAL A 174 -23.54 2.13 -21.80
C VAL A 174 -24.08 1.05 -22.75
N ALA A 175 -24.62 -0.05 -22.20
CA ALA A 175 -25.23 -1.12 -22.97
C ALA A 175 -26.65 -0.78 -23.48
N ALA A 176 -27.22 0.36 -23.07
CA ALA A 176 -28.60 0.77 -23.32
C ALA A 176 -29.62 -0.33 -22.90
N GLU A 177 -29.31 -1.03 -21.81
CA GLU A 177 -30.17 -2.05 -21.23
C GLU A 177 -31.12 -1.44 -20.21
N PRO A 178 -32.34 -1.96 -20.06
CA PRO A 178 -33.23 -1.59 -18.98
C PRO A 178 -32.57 -1.86 -17.62
N ILE A 179 -32.71 -0.93 -16.67
CA ILE A 179 -32.20 -1.08 -15.31
C ILE A 179 -33.29 -1.71 -14.45
N VAL A 180 -32.99 -2.88 -13.91
CA VAL A 180 -33.87 -3.58 -12.95
C VAL A 180 -33.14 -3.56 -11.59
N LEU A 181 -33.71 -2.85 -10.62
CA LEU A 181 -33.23 -2.77 -9.27
C LEU A 181 -34.03 -3.68 -8.35
N VAL A 182 -33.35 -4.40 -7.48
CA VAL A 182 -33.98 -5.08 -6.35
C VAL A 182 -33.54 -4.34 -5.10
N LEU A 183 -34.49 -3.86 -4.33
CA LEU A 183 -34.27 -3.16 -3.08
C LEU A 183 -34.23 -4.14 -1.91
N LYS A 184 -33.63 -3.72 -0.82
CA LYS A 184 -33.50 -4.56 0.38
C LYS A 184 -34.85 -4.91 1.05
N ASP A 185 -35.85 -4.08 0.85
CA ASP A 185 -37.24 -4.34 1.28
C ASP A 185 -38.03 -5.31 0.37
N GLY A 186 -37.39 -5.83 -0.68
CA GLY A 186 -37.97 -6.74 -1.64
C GLY A 186 -38.70 -6.08 -2.80
N ARG A 187 -38.77 -4.74 -2.87
CA ARG A 187 -39.34 -4.04 -4.04
C ARG A 187 -38.49 -4.23 -5.26
N HIS A 188 -39.13 -4.40 -6.40
CA HIS A 188 -38.52 -4.45 -7.73
C HIS A 188 -38.88 -3.18 -8.47
N VAL A 189 -37.87 -2.45 -8.93
CA VAL A 189 -38.05 -1.19 -9.65
C VAL A 189 -37.34 -1.30 -10.98
N SER A 190 -38.03 -1.01 -12.08
CA SER A 190 -37.43 -1.03 -13.41
C SER A 190 -37.66 0.28 -14.16
N PHE A 191 -36.65 0.73 -14.86
CA PHE A 191 -36.72 1.92 -15.70
C PHE A 191 -35.69 1.87 -16.83
N GLU A 192 -35.97 2.61 -17.90
CA GLU A 192 -34.99 2.84 -18.96
C GLU A 192 -34.17 4.07 -18.60
N ALA A 193 -32.86 3.92 -18.51
CA ALA A 193 -31.97 5.02 -18.26
C ALA A 193 -31.41 5.57 -19.58
N HIS A 194 -31.61 6.84 -19.81
CA HIS A 194 -30.87 7.56 -20.84
C HIS A 194 -29.41 7.75 -20.36
N PRO A 195 -28.40 7.61 -21.26
CA PRO A 195 -26.97 7.74 -20.87
C PRO A 195 -26.61 9.03 -20.12
N LEU A 196 -27.40 10.09 -20.32
CA LEU A 196 -27.21 11.40 -19.66
C LEU A 196 -27.86 11.49 -18.26
N GLU A 197 -28.70 10.54 -17.86
CA GLU A 197 -29.38 10.58 -16.54
C GLU A 197 -28.64 9.75 -15.48
N THR A 198 -27.67 8.93 -15.89
CA THR A 198 -26.89 8.08 -14.95
C THR A 198 -25.85 8.84 -14.14
N GLU A 199 -25.51 10.06 -14.51
CA GLU A 199 -24.57 10.92 -13.75
C GLU A 199 -25.20 11.57 -12.50
N ASN A 200 -26.53 11.55 -12.37
CA ASN A 200 -27.27 12.22 -11.30
C ASN A 200 -27.97 11.23 -10.34
N LEU A 201 -27.56 9.95 -10.33
CA LEU A 201 -27.94 8.94 -9.36
C LEU A 201 -26.80 8.77 -8.35
#